data_c0c3ed8036aec8fa8ff4aeb4625ae06e
#
_entry.id   c0c3ed8036aec8fa8ff4aeb4625ae06e
#
_cell.length_a   1.000
_cell.length_b   1.000
_cell.length_c   1.000
_cell.angle_alpha   90.00
_cell.angle_beta   90.00
_cell.angle_gamma   90.00
#
_symmetry.space_group_name_H-M   'P 1'
#
loop_
_entity.id
_entity.type
_entity.pdbx_description
1 polymer ?
#
loop_
_entity_poly.entity_id
_entity_poly.type
_entity_poly.pdbx_seq_one_letter_code
_entity_poly.pdbx_strand_id
1 'polypeptide(L)'
;TKTLAYQDMGVPLKDPNFKGLERDDIPEGNRIFRMPYFDPQGRMTIQQWNTASLGVDYRIGPRETKIEYFTFHIPENIKSKELTFKATLYYQLLVSSVGKYLNVPEEEYRPFEVNTAYAKVKIID
;
A
#
# COMPACT_ATOMS: atom_id res chain seq x y z
N THR A 1 4.91 12.34 -5.93
CA THR A 1 3.46 12.48 -6.14
C THR A 1 2.77 11.31 -5.48
N LYS A 2 1.91 11.59 -4.49
CA LYS A 2 1.06 10.54 -3.90
C LYS A 2 0.06 10.10 -4.95
N THR A 3 -0.11 8.80 -5.14
CA THR A 3 -1.23 8.33 -5.95
C THR A 3 -2.51 8.37 -5.12
N LEU A 4 -3.61 8.58 -5.80
CA LEU A 4 -4.94 8.45 -5.19
C LEU A 4 -5.09 7.09 -4.51
N ALA A 5 -4.58 6.01 -5.13
CA ALA A 5 -4.63 4.67 -4.57
C ALA A 5 -4.03 4.59 -3.15
N TYR A 6 -2.86 5.19 -2.92
CA TYR A 6 -2.29 5.20 -1.58
C TYR A 6 -3.06 6.13 -0.63
N GLN A 7 -3.40 7.35 -1.09
CA GLN A 7 -4.16 8.30 -0.28
C GLN A 7 -5.51 7.73 0.14
N ASP A 8 -6.18 7.07 -0.79
CA ASP A 8 -7.51 6.52 -0.54
C ASP A 8 -7.49 5.23 0.28
N MET A 9 -6.42 4.43 0.17
CA MET A 9 -6.32 3.12 0.80
C MET A 9 -5.32 3.03 1.96
N GLY A 10 -4.42 3.98 2.05
CA GLY A 10 -3.39 4.05 3.10
C GLY A 10 -3.74 4.94 4.28
N VAL A 11 -4.79 5.75 4.17
CA VAL A 11 -5.24 6.58 5.31
C VAL A 11 -5.93 5.68 6.31
N PRO A 12 -5.44 5.61 7.55
CA PRO A 12 -6.10 4.83 8.59
C PRO A 12 -7.48 5.41 8.86
N LEU A 13 -8.51 4.63 8.64
CA LEU A 13 -9.85 4.97 9.06
C LEU A 13 -10.17 4.22 10.35
N LYS A 14 -10.45 4.96 11.40
CA LYS A 14 -10.92 4.40 12.66
C LYS A 14 -12.37 4.03 12.53
N ASP A 15 -12.65 2.75 12.66
CA ASP A 15 -14.01 2.30 12.83
C ASP A 15 -14.40 2.51 14.31
N PRO A 16 -15.48 3.27 14.63
CA PRO A 16 -15.90 3.48 16.00
C PRO A 16 -16.27 2.19 16.73
N ASN A 17 -16.65 1.14 16.01
CA ASN A 17 -16.97 -0.16 16.58
C ASN A 17 -15.73 -1.04 16.83
N PHE A 18 -14.59 -0.71 16.19
CA PHE A 18 -13.35 -1.48 16.26
C PHE A 18 -12.17 -0.53 16.44
N LYS A 19 -12.14 0.14 17.59
CA LYS A 19 -11.06 1.05 17.97
C LYS A 19 -9.71 0.34 17.89
N GLY A 20 -8.78 0.94 17.17
CA GLY A 20 -7.42 0.41 17.00
C GLY A 20 -7.19 -0.42 15.73
N LEU A 21 -8.23 -0.69 14.94
CA LEU A 21 -8.04 -1.28 13.62
C LEU A 21 -7.76 -0.17 12.60
N GLU A 22 -6.50 0.07 12.39
CA GLU A 22 -5.97 1.05 11.43
C GLU A 22 -5.08 0.34 10.44
N ARG A 23 -4.96 0.89 9.24
CA ARG A 23 -3.97 0.44 8.29
C ARG A 23 -2.66 1.17 8.54
N ASP A 24 -1.75 0.50 9.21
CA ASP A 24 -0.45 1.02 9.66
C ASP A 24 0.75 0.34 8.98
N ASP A 25 0.48 -0.62 8.10
CA ASP A 25 1.48 -1.53 7.53
C ASP A 25 2.04 -1.10 6.16
N ILE A 26 1.55 0.01 5.62
CA ILE A 26 1.99 0.51 4.31
C ILE A 26 2.68 1.87 4.48
N PRO A 27 4.00 1.96 4.25
CA PRO A 27 4.72 3.22 4.28
C PRO A 27 4.20 4.22 3.26
N GLU A 28 4.24 5.50 3.62
CA GLU A 28 3.85 6.58 2.72
C GLU A 28 4.66 6.56 1.40
N GLY A 29 3.99 6.82 0.28
CA GLY A 29 4.59 6.81 -1.05
C GLY A 29 4.55 5.46 -1.77
N ASN A 30 4.20 4.37 -1.06
CA ASN A 30 3.98 3.07 -1.71
C ASN A 30 2.64 3.02 -2.46
N ARG A 31 2.45 1.97 -3.24
CA ARG A 31 1.22 1.67 -3.99
C ARG A 31 0.56 0.43 -3.43
N ILE A 32 -0.77 0.43 -3.44
CA ILE A 32 -1.56 -0.72 -3.01
C ILE A 32 -2.47 -1.13 -4.16
N PHE A 33 -2.40 -2.39 -4.56
CA PHE A 33 -3.23 -2.96 -5.62
C PHE A 33 -4.39 -3.74 -4.99
N ARG A 34 -5.47 -3.03 -4.68
CA ARG A 34 -6.67 -3.62 -4.08
C ARG A 34 -7.93 -2.89 -4.51
N MET A 35 -9.08 -3.46 -4.19
CA MET A 35 -10.37 -2.78 -4.25
C MET A 35 -10.68 -2.22 -2.85
N PRO A 36 -10.92 -0.91 -2.70
CA PRO A 36 -11.27 -0.33 -1.40
C PRO A 36 -12.71 -0.68 -1.01
N TYR A 37 -12.94 -0.76 0.29
CA TYR A 37 -14.24 -0.99 0.91
C TYR A 37 -14.71 0.27 1.64
N PHE A 38 -16.00 0.53 1.62
CA PHE A 38 -16.62 1.64 2.33
C PHE A 38 -17.71 1.15 3.28
N ASP A 39 -17.75 1.74 4.46
CA ASP A 39 -18.75 1.46 5.47
C ASP A 39 -20.12 2.10 5.12
N PRO A 40 -21.20 1.84 5.91
CA PRO A 40 -22.52 2.46 5.67
C PRO A 40 -22.54 3.99 5.72
N GLN A 41 -21.53 4.62 6.32
CA GLN A 41 -21.36 6.07 6.38
C GLN A 41 -20.52 6.62 5.22
N GLY A 42 -20.09 5.77 4.28
CA GLY A 42 -19.27 6.16 3.15
C GLY A 42 -17.78 6.39 3.49
N ARG A 43 -17.31 5.97 4.65
CA ARG A 43 -15.91 6.06 5.06
C ARG A 43 -15.17 4.80 4.60
N MET A 44 -13.94 4.97 4.16
CA MET A 44 -13.10 3.81 3.81
C MET A 44 -12.86 2.94 5.04
N THR A 45 -13.04 1.63 4.89
CA THR A 45 -12.82 0.65 5.96
C THR A 45 -11.88 -0.49 5.51
N ILE A 46 -11.16 -1.06 6.45
CA ILE A 46 -10.41 -2.31 6.26
C ILE A 46 -11.17 -3.52 6.79
N GLN A 47 -12.36 -3.31 7.32
CA GLN A 47 -13.19 -4.33 7.93
C GLN A 47 -14.22 -4.84 6.93
N GLN A 48 -14.01 -6.04 6.42
CA GLN A 48 -14.90 -6.64 5.42
C GLN A 48 -16.32 -6.82 5.94
N TRP A 49 -16.48 -7.13 7.23
CA TRP A 49 -17.79 -7.32 7.87
C TRP A 49 -18.59 -6.01 8.08
N ASN A 50 -17.95 -4.86 7.90
CA ASN A 50 -18.60 -3.55 7.98
C ASN A 50 -18.69 -2.87 6.60
N THR A 51 -18.58 -3.62 5.52
CA THR A 51 -18.58 -3.10 4.16
C THR A 51 -20.01 -2.95 3.65
N ALA A 52 -20.38 -1.74 3.25
CA ALA A 52 -21.66 -1.43 2.58
C ALA A 52 -21.50 -1.26 1.07
N SER A 53 -20.35 -0.79 0.60
CA SER A 53 -20.08 -0.60 -0.83
C SER A 53 -18.61 -0.83 -1.17
N LEU A 54 -18.35 -1.04 -2.46
CA LEU A 54 -17.02 -1.22 -3.01
C LEU A 54 -16.62 0.03 -3.81
N GLY A 55 -15.34 0.38 -3.76
CA GLY A 55 -14.76 1.43 -4.57
C GLY A 55 -14.24 0.91 -5.92
N VAL A 56 -13.42 1.74 -6.57
CA VAL A 56 -12.80 1.39 -7.85
C VAL A 56 -11.86 0.21 -7.67
N ASP A 57 -11.97 -0.78 -8.52
CA ASP A 57 -11.08 -1.94 -8.52
C ASP A 57 -9.69 -1.56 -9.05
N TYR A 58 -8.73 -1.54 -8.15
CA TYR A 58 -7.32 -1.23 -8.46
C TYR A 58 -6.41 -2.46 -8.38
N ARG A 59 -6.97 -3.65 -8.34
CA ARG A 59 -6.22 -4.89 -8.37
C ARG A 59 -5.56 -5.09 -9.74
N ILE A 60 -4.48 -5.86 -9.77
CA ILE A 60 -3.86 -6.31 -11.01
C ILE A 60 -4.61 -7.56 -11.46
N GLY A 61 -5.31 -7.47 -12.59
CA GLY A 61 -6.06 -8.58 -13.16
C GLY A 61 -5.16 -9.60 -13.87
N PRO A 62 -5.72 -10.77 -14.23
CA PRO A 62 -4.99 -11.77 -15.00
C PRO A 62 -4.50 -11.20 -16.33
N ARG A 63 -3.20 -11.36 -16.62
CA ARG A 63 -2.53 -10.84 -17.82
C ARG A 63 -2.56 -9.30 -17.95
N GLU A 64 -2.91 -8.59 -16.90
CA GLU A 64 -2.89 -7.14 -16.85
C GLU A 64 -1.50 -6.63 -16.50
N THR A 65 -1.12 -5.50 -17.09
CA THR A 65 0.07 -4.73 -16.71
C THR A 65 -0.37 -3.41 -16.10
N LYS A 66 0.04 -3.14 -14.87
CA LYS A 66 -0.09 -1.83 -14.24
C LYS A 66 1.22 -1.08 -14.35
N ILE A 67 1.14 0.19 -14.75
CA ILE A 67 2.29 1.10 -14.81
C ILE A 67 2.10 2.15 -13.73
N GLU A 68 3.07 2.23 -12.82
CA GLU A 68 3.08 3.19 -11.72
C GLU A 68 4.23 4.17 -11.86
N TYR A 69 3.95 5.44 -11.55
CA TYR A 69 4.93 6.51 -11.62
C TYR A 69 5.27 7.00 -10.21
N PHE A 70 6.56 7.09 -9.94
CA PHE A 70 7.08 7.60 -8.68
C PHE A 70 7.94 8.83 -8.95
N THR A 71 7.75 9.87 -8.15
CA THR A 71 8.57 11.07 -8.21
C THR A 71 9.38 11.17 -6.94
N PHE A 72 10.68 11.29 -7.09
CA PHE A 72 11.62 11.46 -5.98
C PHE A 72 12.28 12.83 -6.05
N HIS A 73 12.37 13.48 -4.91
CA HIS A 73 13.16 14.70 -4.78
C HIS A 73 14.61 14.32 -4.44
N ILE A 74 15.55 14.75 -5.26
CA ILE A 74 16.98 14.51 -5.04
C ILE A 74 17.50 15.70 -4.23
N PRO A 75 18.10 15.46 -3.03
CA PRO A 75 18.71 16.54 -2.25
C PRO A 75 19.86 17.22 -3.01
N GLU A 76 19.95 18.54 -2.92
CA GLU A 76 20.99 19.33 -3.60
C GLU A 76 22.43 18.99 -3.17
N ASN A 77 22.60 18.45 -1.95
CA ASN A 77 23.90 18.14 -1.40
C ASN A 77 24.34 16.68 -1.63
N ILE A 78 23.70 15.98 -2.56
CA ILE A 78 24.06 14.59 -2.84
C ILE A 78 25.45 14.53 -3.51
N LYS A 79 26.35 13.73 -2.92
CA LYS A 79 27.74 13.56 -3.43
C LYS A 79 27.87 12.42 -4.44
N SER A 80 26.86 11.56 -4.53
CA SER A 80 26.88 10.41 -5.42
C SER A 80 26.55 10.84 -6.84
N LYS A 81 27.27 10.32 -7.82
CA LYS A 81 26.97 10.49 -9.24
C LYS A 81 26.04 9.38 -9.80
N GLU A 82 25.66 8.44 -8.97
CA GLU A 82 24.75 7.34 -9.34
C GLU A 82 23.73 7.11 -8.22
N LEU A 83 22.48 6.94 -8.61
CA LEU A 83 21.40 6.54 -7.74
C LEU A 83 20.95 5.12 -8.09
N THR A 84 20.72 4.32 -7.08
CA THR A 84 20.11 2.99 -7.26
C THR A 84 18.68 3.03 -6.73
N PHE A 85 17.76 2.70 -7.60
CA PHE A 85 16.35 2.52 -7.25
C PHE A 85 16.08 1.03 -7.05
N LYS A 86 15.35 0.74 -5.99
CA LYS A 86 14.87 -0.61 -5.68
C LYS A 86 13.34 -0.57 -5.64
N ALA A 87 12.68 -1.41 -6.39
CA ALA A 87 11.24 -1.63 -6.32
C ALA A 87 10.98 -3.06 -5.89
N THR A 88 10.18 -3.24 -4.85
CA THR A 88 9.80 -4.57 -4.35
C THR A 88 8.29 -4.69 -4.35
N LEU A 89 7.78 -5.75 -4.95
CA LEU A 89 6.38 -6.13 -4.92
C LEU A 89 6.15 -7.11 -3.77
N TYR A 90 5.20 -6.80 -2.92
CA TYR A 90 4.77 -7.66 -1.81
C TYR A 90 3.34 -8.14 -2.02
N TYR A 91 3.08 -9.35 -1.56
CA TYR A 91 1.74 -9.86 -1.34
C TYR A 91 1.46 -9.92 0.16
N GLN A 92 0.26 -9.52 0.56
CA GLN A 92 -0.19 -9.61 1.94
C GLN A 92 -1.65 -10.08 1.98
N LEU A 93 -1.91 -11.14 2.70
CA LEU A 93 -3.25 -11.73 2.79
C LEU A 93 -4.18 -10.90 3.66
N LEU A 94 -3.70 -10.47 4.82
CA LEU A 94 -4.45 -9.68 5.80
C LEU A 94 -3.71 -8.41 6.14
N VAL A 95 -4.44 -7.34 6.43
CA VAL A 95 -3.89 -6.14 7.06
C VAL A 95 -3.39 -6.51 8.45
N SER A 96 -2.22 -6.04 8.84
CA SER A 96 -1.57 -6.43 10.10
C SER A 96 -2.43 -6.17 11.33
N SER A 97 -3.13 -5.03 11.40
CA SER A 97 -4.03 -4.73 12.50
C SER A 97 -5.23 -5.69 12.58
N VAL A 98 -5.74 -6.14 11.44
CA VAL A 98 -6.80 -7.15 11.39
C VAL A 98 -6.29 -8.51 11.86
N GLY A 99 -5.11 -8.93 11.39
CA GLY A 99 -4.48 -10.18 11.82
C GLY A 99 -4.26 -10.23 13.34
N LYS A 100 -3.74 -9.15 13.90
CA LYS A 100 -3.56 -8.99 15.35
C LYS A 100 -4.90 -9.03 16.10
N TYR A 101 -5.91 -8.34 15.61
CA TYR A 101 -7.24 -8.32 16.22
C TYR A 101 -7.89 -9.72 16.23
N LEU A 102 -7.75 -10.46 15.15
CA LEU A 102 -8.27 -11.82 15.03
C LEU A 102 -7.39 -12.87 15.72
N ASN A 103 -6.25 -12.47 16.28
CA ASN A 103 -5.28 -13.33 16.95
C ASN A 103 -4.82 -14.51 16.06
N VAL A 104 -4.62 -14.24 14.75
CA VAL A 104 -4.01 -15.20 13.85
C VAL A 104 -2.49 -15.15 13.94
N PRO A 105 -1.77 -16.25 13.64
CA PRO A 105 -0.31 -16.27 13.61
C PRO A 105 0.27 -15.19 12.67
N GLU A 106 1.41 -14.61 13.04
CA GLU A 106 2.04 -13.53 12.25
C GLU A 106 2.35 -13.95 10.82
N GLU A 107 2.68 -15.20 10.61
CA GLU A 107 2.96 -15.79 9.29
C GLU A 107 1.80 -15.62 8.31
N GLU A 108 0.56 -15.53 8.80
CA GLU A 108 -0.65 -15.40 7.98
C GLU A 108 -0.87 -13.96 7.48
N TYR A 109 -0.27 -12.95 8.11
CA TYR A 109 -0.49 -11.56 7.73
C TYR A 109 0.78 -10.75 7.45
N ARG A 110 1.97 -11.33 7.62
CA ARG A 110 3.20 -10.63 7.23
C ARG A 110 3.28 -10.48 5.71
N PRO A 111 3.86 -9.36 5.21
CA PRO A 111 4.10 -9.19 3.79
C PRO A 111 5.06 -10.26 3.25
N PHE A 112 4.72 -10.86 2.13
CA PHE A 112 5.54 -11.81 1.40
C PHE A 112 6.14 -11.15 0.16
N GLU A 113 7.46 -11.15 0.03
CA GLU A 113 8.13 -10.61 -1.15
C GLU A 113 7.88 -11.50 -2.37
N VAL A 114 7.24 -10.93 -3.39
CA VAL A 114 6.95 -11.62 -4.64
C VAL A 114 8.10 -11.44 -5.62
N ASN A 115 8.58 -10.20 -5.77
CA ASN A 115 9.66 -9.87 -6.69
C ASN A 115 10.32 -8.55 -6.33
N THR A 116 11.59 -8.40 -6.70
CA THR A 116 12.36 -7.17 -6.54
C THR A 116 13.11 -6.85 -7.83
N ALA A 117 13.06 -5.59 -8.24
CA ALA A 117 13.80 -5.05 -9.37
C ALA A 117 14.68 -3.88 -8.95
N TYR A 118 15.77 -3.68 -9.67
CA TYR A 118 16.73 -2.60 -9.45
C TYR A 118 16.95 -1.82 -10.73
N ALA A 119 17.11 -0.52 -10.61
CA ALA A 119 17.55 0.35 -11.69
C ALA A 119 18.60 1.34 -11.19
N LYS A 120 19.57 1.66 -12.03
CA LYS A 120 20.62 2.64 -11.76
C LYS A 120 20.46 3.83 -12.68
N VAL A 121 20.56 5.01 -12.14
CA VAL A 121 20.45 6.28 -12.88
C VAL A 121 21.66 7.15 -12.55
N LYS A 122 22.34 7.65 -13.58
CA LYS A 122 23.42 8.61 -13.40
C LYS A 122 22.84 10.01 -13.20
N ILE A 123 23.41 10.75 -12.27
CA ILE A 123 23.14 12.18 -12.10
C ILE A 123 24.01 12.91 -13.10
N ILE A 124 23.39 13.72 -13.94
CA ILE A 124 24.06 14.61 -14.90
C ILE A 124 23.97 16.02 -14.32
N ASP A 125 25.12 16.69 -14.18
CA ASP A 125 25.20 18.09 -13.74
C ASP A 125 24.62 19.03 -14.81
#